data_1c3c0314409222b03c6056813e560084
#
_entry.id   1c3c0314409222b03c6056813e560084
#
_cell.length_a   1.000
_cell.length_b   1.000
_cell.length_c   1.000
_cell.angle_alpha   90.00
_cell.angle_beta   90.00
_cell.angle_gamma   90.00
#
_symmetry.space_group_name_H-M   'P 1'
#
loop_
_entity.id
_entity.type
_entity.pdbx_description
1 polymer ?
#
loop_
_entity_poly.entity_id
_entity_poly.type
_entity_poly.pdbx_seq_one_letter_code
_entity_poly.pdbx_strand_id
1 'polypeptide(L)'
;MGLGLLGGGIATTKWLLKHGAKVTITDLKDKKALSSSIKTIGKHAKLARFVLGRHDEKDFKTNEIIVVNPAVPKESKFLKIARDHKAKLENEASLFFRFCENPIIAVTGTRGKTTTANWIRHILKQKYPR
;
A
#
# COMPACT_ATOMS: atom_id res chain seq x y z
N MET A 1 -1.09 5.99 -4.54
CA MET A 1 -1.44 5.94 -5.97
C MET A 1 -1.89 4.54 -6.33
N GLY A 2 -3.15 4.40 -6.79
CA GLY A 2 -3.78 3.11 -7.05
C GLY A 2 -4.23 2.40 -5.77
N LEU A 3 -5.42 2.73 -5.23
CA LEU A 3 -6.00 2.00 -4.08
C LEU A 3 -6.23 0.53 -4.41
N GLY A 4 -6.70 0.28 -5.62
CA GLY A 4 -6.97 -1.06 -6.12
C GLY A 4 -8.13 -1.77 -5.43
N LEU A 5 -8.37 -3.03 -5.85
CA LEU A 5 -9.46 -3.87 -5.37
C LEU A 5 -8.96 -5.10 -4.56
N LEU A 6 -7.67 -5.41 -4.62
CA LEU A 6 -7.10 -6.67 -4.11
C LEU A 6 -6.56 -6.59 -2.67
N GLY A 7 -6.86 -5.54 -1.95
CA GLY A 7 -6.63 -5.48 -0.50
C GLY A 7 -5.33 -4.81 -0.04
N GLY A 8 -4.24 -4.86 -0.80
CA GLY A 8 -2.96 -4.31 -0.36
C GLY A 8 -3.00 -2.80 -0.12
N GLY A 9 -3.46 -2.02 -1.11
CA GLY A 9 -3.63 -0.57 -0.92
C GLY A 9 -4.59 -0.21 0.21
N ILE A 10 -5.59 -1.08 0.48
CA ILE A 10 -6.51 -0.91 1.62
C ILE A 10 -5.77 -1.11 2.94
N ALA A 11 -4.99 -2.19 3.05
CA ALA A 11 -4.25 -2.51 4.28
C ALA A 11 -3.22 -1.41 4.59
N THR A 12 -2.45 -1.00 3.60
CA THR A 12 -1.48 0.10 3.71
C THR A 12 -2.15 1.40 4.11
N THR A 13 -3.28 1.75 3.48
CA THR A 13 -4.06 2.95 3.84
C THR A 13 -4.49 2.92 5.30
N LYS A 14 -5.08 1.80 5.75
CA LYS A 14 -5.51 1.63 7.15
C LYS A 14 -4.34 1.76 8.12
N TRP A 15 -3.21 1.15 7.78
CA TRP A 15 -2.02 1.19 8.61
C TRP A 15 -1.49 2.62 8.73
N LEU A 16 -1.32 3.34 7.62
CA LEU A 16 -0.84 4.73 7.61
C LEU A 16 -1.76 5.66 8.41
N LEU A 17 -3.07 5.56 8.20
CA LEU A 17 -4.06 6.38 8.93
C LEU A 17 -4.05 6.08 10.43
N LYS A 18 -3.89 4.81 10.82
CA LYS A 18 -3.78 4.41 12.22
C LYS A 18 -2.53 4.99 12.89
N HIS A 19 -1.45 5.21 12.13
CA HIS A 19 -0.21 5.80 12.63
C HIS A 19 -0.13 7.33 12.43
N GLY A 20 -1.26 7.98 12.18
CA GLY A 20 -1.37 9.44 12.16
C GLY A 20 -0.87 10.11 10.87
N ALA A 21 -0.60 9.34 9.82
CA ALA A 21 -0.18 9.93 8.54
C ALA A 21 -1.33 10.69 7.87
N LYS A 22 -1.02 11.83 7.24
CA LYS A 22 -1.96 12.51 6.33
C LYS A 22 -1.97 11.77 5.01
N VAL A 23 -3.07 11.11 4.68
CA VAL A 23 -3.17 10.23 3.52
C VAL A 23 -4.05 10.84 2.44
N THR A 24 -3.51 10.96 1.23
CA THR A 24 -4.29 11.20 0.00
C THR A 24 -4.36 9.91 -0.80
N ILE A 25 -5.57 9.43 -1.04
CA ILE A 25 -5.85 8.26 -1.87
C ILE A 25 -6.19 8.74 -3.26
N THR A 26 -5.39 8.35 -4.26
CA THR A 26 -5.66 8.70 -5.65
C THR A 26 -5.72 7.44 -6.52
N ASP A 27 -6.74 7.35 -7.38
CA ASP A 27 -6.97 6.23 -8.29
C ASP A 27 -7.68 6.71 -9.56
N LEU A 28 -7.39 6.11 -10.72
CA LEU A 28 -8.08 6.39 -11.98
C LEU A 28 -9.51 5.85 -12.00
N LYS A 29 -9.80 4.84 -11.17
CA LYS A 29 -11.17 4.37 -10.95
C LYS A 29 -11.96 5.39 -10.14
N ASP A 30 -13.23 5.51 -10.48
CA ASP A 30 -14.16 6.39 -9.78
C ASP A 30 -14.59 5.83 -8.41
N LYS A 31 -15.37 6.63 -7.68
CA LYS A 31 -15.88 6.27 -6.36
C LYS A 31 -16.81 5.05 -6.41
N LYS A 32 -17.56 4.85 -7.49
CA LYS A 32 -18.48 3.72 -7.65
C LYS A 32 -17.69 2.43 -7.77
N ALA A 33 -16.69 2.39 -8.63
CA ALA A 33 -15.83 1.23 -8.83
C ALA A 33 -15.01 0.87 -7.57
N LEU A 34 -14.64 1.85 -6.74
CA LEU A 34 -13.87 1.65 -5.51
C LEU A 34 -14.73 1.57 -4.24
N SER A 35 -16.06 1.52 -4.36
CA SER A 35 -16.97 1.58 -3.21
C SER A 35 -16.71 0.49 -2.18
N SER A 36 -16.44 -0.75 -2.62
CA SER A 36 -16.10 -1.87 -1.73
C SER A 36 -14.79 -1.65 -0.99
N SER A 37 -13.75 -1.16 -1.69
CA SER A 37 -12.45 -0.84 -1.09
C SER A 37 -12.57 0.28 -0.05
N ILE A 38 -13.32 1.34 -0.36
CA ILE A 38 -13.56 2.45 0.55
C ILE A 38 -14.35 1.99 1.79
N LYS A 39 -15.39 1.16 1.58
CA LYS A 39 -16.16 0.56 2.68
C LYS A 39 -15.27 -0.30 3.58
N THR A 40 -14.32 -1.05 3.00
CA THR A 40 -13.37 -1.88 3.75
C THR A 40 -12.38 -1.06 4.57
N ILE A 41 -12.00 0.16 4.16
CA ILE A 41 -11.21 1.08 4.99
C ILE A 41 -11.99 1.43 6.27
N GLY A 42 -13.31 1.49 6.21
CA GLY A 42 -14.19 1.70 7.34
C GLY A 42 -14.11 3.11 7.91
N LYS A 43 -14.23 3.25 9.24
CA LYS A 43 -14.22 4.55 9.93
C LYS A 43 -13.01 5.42 9.63
N HIS A 44 -11.86 4.82 9.32
CA HIS A 44 -10.64 5.55 8.99
C HIS A 44 -10.71 6.28 7.65
N ALA A 45 -11.64 5.90 6.74
CA ALA A 45 -11.80 6.58 5.45
C ALA A 45 -12.07 8.09 5.59
N LYS A 46 -12.73 8.51 6.68
CA LYS A 46 -13.01 9.93 6.98
C LYS A 46 -11.75 10.77 7.21
N LEU A 47 -10.62 10.13 7.53
CA LEU A 47 -9.33 10.77 7.79
C LEU A 47 -8.49 10.93 6.52
N ALA A 48 -8.91 10.35 5.41
CA ALA A 48 -8.19 10.41 4.15
C ALA A 48 -8.84 11.37 3.17
N ARG A 49 -8.03 12.05 2.36
CA ARG A 49 -8.49 12.79 1.19
C ARG A 49 -8.56 11.83 -0.01
N PHE A 50 -9.65 11.89 -0.77
CA PHE A 50 -9.85 11.07 -1.96
C PHE A 50 -9.81 11.91 -3.22
N VAL A 51 -9.01 11.47 -4.20
CA VAL A 51 -8.95 11.99 -5.57
C VAL A 51 -9.18 10.80 -6.50
N LEU A 52 -10.41 10.60 -6.92
CA LEU A 52 -10.85 9.40 -7.64
C LEU A 52 -11.31 9.77 -9.06
N GLY A 53 -11.13 8.84 -10.00
CA GLY A 53 -11.38 9.06 -11.45
C GLY A 53 -10.26 9.84 -12.12
N ARG A 54 -9.28 10.30 -11.38
CA ARG A 54 -8.13 11.07 -11.90
C ARG A 54 -6.98 11.07 -10.91
N HIS A 55 -5.84 11.58 -11.36
CA HIS A 55 -4.75 12.00 -10.51
C HIS A 55 -4.58 13.52 -10.59
N ASP A 56 -4.21 14.15 -9.49
CA ASP A 56 -3.87 15.57 -9.41
C ASP A 56 -2.35 15.72 -9.29
N GLU A 57 -1.72 16.46 -10.19
CA GLU A 57 -0.26 16.66 -10.20
C GLU A 57 0.24 17.29 -8.91
N LYS A 58 -0.56 18.15 -8.28
CA LYS A 58 -0.23 18.78 -7.01
C LYS A 58 0.10 17.73 -5.94
N ASP A 59 -0.62 16.62 -5.93
CA ASP A 59 -0.41 15.56 -4.93
C ASP A 59 0.95 14.89 -5.09
N PHE A 60 1.47 14.81 -6.31
CA PHE A 60 2.78 14.22 -6.59
C PHE A 60 3.93 15.21 -6.39
N LYS A 61 3.63 16.52 -6.34
CA LYS A 61 4.60 17.59 -6.06
C LYS A 61 4.78 17.86 -4.58
N THR A 62 3.72 17.66 -3.78
CA THR A 62 3.68 18.14 -2.39
C THR A 62 3.75 17.03 -1.34
N ASN A 63 3.54 15.77 -1.72
CA ASN A 63 3.66 14.67 -0.76
C ASN A 63 5.10 14.15 -0.69
N GLU A 64 5.58 13.88 0.51
CA GLU A 64 6.93 13.36 0.76
C GLU A 64 7.11 11.91 0.30
N ILE A 65 6.05 11.12 0.40
CA ILE A 65 6.05 9.69 0.07
C ILE A 65 4.88 9.38 -0.84
N ILE A 66 5.16 8.72 -1.95
CA ILE A 66 4.14 8.17 -2.85
C ILE A 66 4.18 6.65 -2.77
N VAL A 67 3.15 6.07 -2.17
CA VAL A 67 2.98 4.61 -2.16
C VAL A 67 2.31 4.18 -3.45
N VAL A 68 3.01 3.41 -4.24
CA VAL A 68 2.64 3.04 -5.60
C VAL A 68 2.13 1.60 -5.63
N ASN A 69 0.92 1.39 -6.15
CA ASN A 69 0.41 0.05 -6.41
C ASN A 69 1.23 -0.61 -7.53
N PRO A 70 1.58 -1.91 -7.41
CA PRO A 70 2.35 -2.62 -8.43
C PRO A 70 1.74 -2.60 -9.84
N ALA A 71 0.43 -2.41 -9.96
CA ALA A 71 -0.26 -2.31 -11.25
C ALA A 71 -0.05 -0.95 -11.97
N VAL A 72 0.57 0.02 -11.31
CA VAL A 72 0.85 1.33 -11.93
C VAL A 72 2.08 1.21 -12.83
N PRO A 73 1.99 1.59 -14.11
CA PRO A 73 3.14 1.58 -15.00
C PRO A 73 4.30 2.44 -14.49
N LYS A 74 5.52 1.94 -14.60
CA LYS A 74 6.74 2.65 -14.14
C LYS A 74 6.97 3.96 -14.88
N GLU A 75 6.47 4.05 -16.12
CA GLU A 75 6.55 5.18 -17.04
C GLU A 75 5.47 6.24 -16.79
N SER A 76 4.63 6.07 -15.78
CA SER A 76 3.58 7.03 -15.44
C SER A 76 4.16 8.44 -15.27
N LYS A 77 3.56 9.42 -15.98
CA LYS A 77 3.95 10.83 -15.84
C LYS A 77 3.91 11.33 -14.40
N PHE A 78 2.99 10.82 -13.60
CA PHE A 78 2.85 11.20 -12.20
C PHE A 78 4.01 10.70 -11.34
N LEU A 79 4.56 9.51 -11.65
CA LEU A 79 5.75 9.01 -10.97
C LEU A 79 7.00 9.80 -11.38
N LYS A 80 7.07 10.29 -12.61
CA LYS A 80 8.11 11.23 -13.04
C LYS A 80 8.02 12.52 -12.24
N ILE A 81 6.84 13.15 -12.18
CA ILE A 81 6.61 14.36 -11.37
C ILE A 81 7.05 14.16 -9.92
N ALA A 82 6.67 13.04 -9.30
CA ALA A 82 7.06 12.72 -7.93
C ALA A 82 8.59 12.66 -7.76
N ARG A 83 9.30 11.99 -8.68
CA ARG A 83 10.78 11.93 -8.66
C ARG A 83 11.41 13.30 -8.83
N ASP A 84 10.92 14.09 -9.78
CA ASP A 84 11.44 15.46 -10.05
C ASP A 84 11.29 16.37 -8.82
N HIS A 85 10.28 16.11 -7.98
CA HIS A 85 10.04 16.83 -6.72
C HIS A 85 10.59 16.08 -5.48
N LYS A 86 11.49 15.10 -5.68
CA LYS A 86 12.18 14.35 -4.62
C LYS A 86 11.27 13.57 -3.67
N ALA A 87 10.03 13.27 -4.07
CA ALA A 87 9.16 12.39 -3.32
C ALA A 87 9.74 10.96 -3.30
N LYS A 88 9.69 10.31 -2.15
CA LYS A 88 10.11 8.90 -2.03
C LYS A 88 9.03 8.01 -2.62
N LEU A 89 9.42 7.18 -3.60
CA LEU A 89 8.53 6.17 -4.16
C LEU A 89 8.67 4.89 -3.35
N GLU A 90 7.57 4.45 -2.77
CA GLU A 90 7.47 3.24 -1.98
C GLU A 90 6.38 2.32 -2.56
N ASN A 91 6.42 1.07 -2.20
CA ASN A 91 5.32 0.13 -2.37
C ASN A 91 4.97 -0.51 -1.03
N GLU A 92 3.97 -1.38 -1.00
CA GLU A 92 3.54 -2.04 0.24
C GLU A 92 4.66 -2.84 0.89
N ALA A 93 5.45 -3.56 0.10
CA ALA A 93 6.54 -4.38 0.61
C ALA A 93 7.68 -3.52 1.15
N SER A 94 8.08 -2.45 0.45
CA SER A 94 9.14 -1.56 0.92
C SER A 94 8.77 -0.83 2.21
N LEU A 95 7.49 -0.41 2.34
CA LEU A 95 6.98 0.13 3.60
C LEU A 95 7.02 -0.92 4.71
N PHE A 96 6.57 -2.15 4.42
CA PHE A 96 6.62 -3.23 5.40
C PHE A 96 8.04 -3.46 5.90
N PHE A 97 9.02 -3.61 4.99
CA PHE A 97 10.41 -3.80 5.36
C PHE A 97 11.00 -2.63 6.16
N ARG A 98 10.58 -1.42 5.88
CA ARG A 98 11.04 -0.22 6.60
C ARG A 98 10.58 -0.18 8.06
N PHE A 99 9.37 -0.64 8.35
CA PHE A 99 8.73 -0.50 9.66
C PHE A 99 8.63 -1.81 10.44
N CYS A 100 9.05 -2.93 9.86
CA CYS A 100 9.08 -4.21 10.54
C CYS A 100 10.39 -4.35 11.32
N GLU A 101 10.31 -4.27 12.63
CA GLU A 101 11.46 -4.43 13.52
C GLU A 101 11.79 -5.91 13.83
N ASN A 102 10.88 -6.82 13.47
CA ASN A 102 11.07 -8.24 13.70
C ASN A 102 11.93 -8.90 12.61
N PRO A 103 12.62 -10.00 12.91
CA PRO A 103 13.26 -10.82 11.89
C PRO A 103 12.27 -11.27 10.82
N ILE A 104 12.67 -11.16 9.56
CA ILE A 104 11.81 -11.46 8.41
C ILE A 104 12.31 -12.72 7.71
N ILE A 105 11.43 -13.68 7.53
CA ILE A 105 11.65 -14.85 6.68
C ILE A 105 10.86 -14.66 5.39
N ALA A 106 11.57 -14.42 4.29
CA ALA A 106 10.96 -14.22 2.98
C ALA A 106 10.91 -15.54 2.19
N VAL A 107 9.75 -15.86 1.62
CA VAL A 107 9.54 -17.04 0.78
C VAL A 107 9.19 -16.59 -0.63
N THR A 108 10.04 -16.94 -1.59
CA THR A 108 9.81 -16.65 -3.01
C THR A 108 9.79 -17.95 -3.84
N GLY A 109 9.23 -17.89 -5.04
CA GLY A 109 9.16 -19.02 -5.97
C GLY A 109 7.92 -18.94 -6.86
N THR A 110 7.91 -19.74 -7.91
CA THR A 110 6.77 -19.81 -8.84
C THR A 110 5.57 -20.54 -8.24
N ARG A 111 5.82 -21.55 -7.40
CA ARG A 111 4.80 -22.36 -6.71
C ARG A 111 5.21 -22.60 -5.25
N GLY A 112 4.27 -23.01 -4.41
CA GLY A 112 4.52 -23.43 -3.02
C GLY A 112 4.76 -22.33 -2.00
N LYS A 113 4.83 -21.04 -2.39
CA LYS A 113 5.11 -19.92 -1.45
C LYS A 113 4.22 -19.93 -0.21
N THR A 114 2.91 -19.98 -0.41
CA THR A 114 1.92 -19.95 0.68
C THR A 114 2.04 -21.18 1.57
N THR A 115 2.24 -22.36 0.99
CA THR A 115 2.41 -23.62 1.73
C THR A 115 3.64 -23.57 2.61
N THR A 116 4.79 -23.19 2.04
CA THR A 116 6.05 -23.06 2.76
C THR A 116 5.97 -22.01 3.87
N ALA A 117 5.41 -20.84 3.60
CA ALA A 117 5.21 -19.80 4.61
C ALA A 117 4.31 -20.27 5.77
N ASN A 118 3.25 -21.02 5.46
CA ASN A 118 2.37 -21.59 6.49
C ASN A 118 3.07 -22.66 7.32
N TRP A 119 3.92 -23.48 6.73
CA TRP A 119 4.70 -24.48 7.48
C TRP A 119 5.70 -23.81 8.41
N ILE A 120 6.45 -22.83 7.91
CA ILE A 120 7.38 -22.04 8.75
C ILE A 120 6.62 -21.42 9.93
N ARG A 121 5.46 -20.79 9.66
CA ARG A 121 4.60 -20.22 10.70
C ARG A 121 4.16 -21.27 11.72
N HIS A 122 3.78 -22.47 11.28
CA HIS A 122 3.33 -23.56 12.14
C HIS A 122 4.47 -24.01 13.07
N ILE A 123 5.65 -24.25 12.53
CA ILE A 123 6.83 -24.67 13.30
C ILE A 123 7.22 -23.59 14.33
N LEU A 124 7.28 -22.33 13.89
CA LEU A 124 7.65 -21.23 14.77
C LEU A 124 6.64 -21.02 15.91
N LYS A 125 5.35 -21.22 15.66
CA LYS A 125 4.32 -21.14 16.70
C LYS A 125 4.46 -22.18 17.80
N GLN A 126 5.01 -23.37 17.50
CA GLN A 126 5.25 -24.40 18.52
C GLN A 126 6.38 -23.97 19.46
N LYS A 127 7.40 -23.32 18.93
CA LYS A 127 8.57 -22.88 19.72
C LYS A 127 8.37 -21.52 20.40
N TYR A 128 7.58 -20.62 19.75
CA TYR A 128 7.34 -19.25 20.21
C TYR A 128 5.82 -18.99 20.28
N PRO A 129 5.11 -19.59 21.23
CA PRO A 129 3.69 -19.30 21.43
C PRO A 129 3.52 -17.84 21.86
N ARG A 130 2.61 -17.13 21.20
CA ARG A 130 2.16 -15.78 21.59
C ARG A 130 0.89 -15.89 22.38
#